data_5a5c19091735b6538e741a0b4eebd1fc
#
_entry.id   5a5c19091735b6538e741a0b4eebd1fc
#
_cell.length_a   1.000
_cell.length_b   1.000
_cell.length_c   1.000
_cell.angle_alpha   90.00
_cell.angle_beta   90.00
_cell.angle_gamma   90.00
#
_symmetry.space_group_name_H-M   'P 1'
#
loop_
_entity.id
_entity.type
_entity.pdbx_description
1 polymer ?
#
loop_
_entity_poly.entity_id
_entity_poly.type
_entity_poly.pdbx_seq_one_letter_code
_entity_poly.pdbx_strand_id
1 'polypeptide(L)'
;MTQNQDLNNVDSDSVLEETGKSLYALAQKHRDDSLFLLSLLRDLEKIHRQIRINFFEKGLPQTRNDLYQLVKDIEEKGGWPYIERMRLKDLLKRMESEQPTKSEDA
;
A
#
# COMPACT_ATOMS: atom_id res chain seq x y z
N MET A 1 -11.05 -26.71 5.58
CA MET A 1 -10.44 -25.89 4.57
C MET A 1 -10.81 -24.43 4.74
N THR A 2 -12.10 -24.18 4.85
CA THR A 2 -12.55 -22.81 5.09
C THR A 2 -11.96 -22.25 6.36
N GLN A 3 -11.85 -23.07 7.37
CA GLN A 3 -11.28 -22.65 8.63
C GLN A 3 -9.83 -22.22 8.47
N ASN A 4 -9.11 -22.89 7.58
CA ASN A 4 -7.72 -22.54 7.37
C ASN A 4 -7.58 -21.12 6.84
N GLN A 5 -8.47 -20.72 5.96
CA GLN A 5 -8.43 -19.36 5.43
C GLN A 5 -8.75 -18.35 6.51
N ASP A 6 -9.75 -18.65 7.32
CA ASP A 6 -10.10 -17.75 8.40
C ASP A 6 -8.95 -17.63 9.38
N LEU A 7 -8.33 -18.74 9.71
CA LEU A 7 -7.20 -18.74 10.60
C LEU A 7 -6.03 -17.99 10.01
N ASN A 8 -5.82 -18.13 8.70
CA ASN A 8 -4.74 -17.40 8.06
C ASN A 8 -4.94 -15.91 8.11
N ASN A 9 -6.18 -15.44 7.92
CA ASN A 9 -6.48 -14.02 8.01
C ASN A 9 -6.23 -13.49 9.40
N VAL A 10 -6.71 -14.23 10.40
CA VAL A 10 -6.50 -13.85 11.80
C VAL A 10 -5.01 -13.84 12.11
N ASP A 11 -4.31 -14.86 11.61
CA ASP A 11 -2.88 -14.95 11.84
C ASP A 11 -2.14 -13.79 11.19
N SER A 12 -2.55 -13.40 9.99
CA SER A 12 -1.92 -12.27 9.31
C SER A 12 -2.11 -10.98 10.08
N ASP A 13 -3.29 -10.75 10.61
CA ASP A 13 -3.55 -9.56 11.40
C ASP A 13 -2.72 -9.59 12.68
N SER A 14 -2.62 -10.75 13.30
CA SER A 14 -1.80 -10.92 14.51
C SER A 14 -0.34 -10.65 14.22
N VAL A 15 0.16 -11.20 13.13
CA VAL A 15 1.56 -11.01 12.76
C VAL A 15 1.83 -9.54 12.50
N LEU A 16 0.94 -8.88 11.80
CA LEU A 16 1.13 -7.46 11.50
C LEU A 16 1.13 -6.63 12.78
N GLU A 17 0.23 -6.94 13.69
CA GLU A 17 0.17 -6.21 14.94
C GLU A 17 1.42 -6.43 15.78
N GLU A 18 1.86 -7.68 15.87
CA GLU A 18 3.07 -7.99 16.62
C GLU A 18 4.29 -7.34 16.01
N THR A 19 4.38 -7.38 14.69
CA THR A 19 5.49 -6.76 13.99
C THR A 19 5.52 -5.26 14.26
N GLY A 20 4.35 -4.62 14.19
CA GLY A 20 4.27 -3.19 14.46
C GLY A 20 4.69 -2.85 15.87
N LYS A 21 4.25 -3.64 16.82
CA LYS A 21 4.63 -3.43 18.22
C LYS A 21 6.14 -3.58 18.41
N SER A 22 6.71 -4.59 17.76
CA SER A 22 8.15 -4.83 17.87
C SER A 22 8.94 -3.66 17.30
N LEU A 23 8.51 -3.17 16.15
CA LEU A 23 9.18 -2.03 15.50
C LEU A 23 9.03 -0.78 16.36
N TYR A 24 7.86 -0.55 16.89
CA TYR A 24 7.64 0.61 17.72
C TYR A 24 8.49 0.55 19.00
N ALA A 25 8.56 -0.62 19.61
CA ALA A 25 9.38 -0.81 20.81
C ALA A 25 10.86 -0.56 20.49
N LEU A 26 11.29 -1.03 19.33
CA LEU A 26 12.67 -0.81 18.90
C LEU A 26 12.95 0.67 18.75
N ALA A 27 12.02 1.38 18.13
CA ALA A 27 12.16 2.82 17.95
C ALA A 27 12.21 3.54 19.31
N GLN A 28 11.37 3.13 20.25
CA GLN A 28 11.37 3.73 21.56
C GLN A 28 12.68 3.50 22.29
N LYS A 29 13.24 2.31 22.12
CA LYS A 29 14.51 1.98 22.74
C LYS A 29 15.62 2.91 22.25
N HIS A 30 15.54 3.34 21.02
CA HIS A 30 16.55 4.17 20.41
C HIS A 30 16.03 5.58 20.12
N ARG A 31 15.09 6.04 20.90
CA ARG A 31 14.40 7.29 20.61
C ARG A 31 15.32 8.50 20.61
N ASP A 32 16.45 8.41 21.25
CA ASP A 32 17.40 9.52 21.29
C ASP A 32 18.53 9.35 20.27
N ASP A 33 18.45 8.32 19.44
CA ASP A 33 19.50 8.03 18.47
C ASP A 33 18.91 8.30 17.07
N SER A 34 19.14 9.54 16.61
CA SER A 34 18.56 9.96 15.33
C SER A 34 19.09 9.15 14.15
N LEU A 35 20.35 8.79 14.19
CA LEU A 35 20.92 8.02 13.08
C LEU A 35 20.32 6.63 13.01
N PHE A 36 20.11 6.01 14.15
CA PHE A 36 19.48 4.70 14.16
C PHE A 36 18.05 4.80 13.66
N LEU A 37 17.31 5.80 14.14
CA LEU A 37 15.92 5.96 13.73
C LEU A 37 15.82 6.21 12.23
N LEU A 38 16.76 6.98 11.69
CA LEU A 38 16.77 7.23 10.26
C LEU A 38 17.03 5.94 9.50
N SER A 39 17.96 5.14 9.98
CA SER A 39 18.25 3.85 9.37
C SER A 39 17.01 2.94 9.41
N LEU A 40 16.34 2.92 10.55
CA LEU A 40 15.12 2.12 10.68
C LEU A 40 14.06 2.58 9.69
N LEU A 41 13.88 3.87 9.56
CA LEU A 41 12.89 4.41 8.63
C LEU A 41 13.24 4.07 7.19
N ARG A 42 14.53 4.10 6.85
CA ARG A 42 14.94 3.72 5.51
C ARG A 42 14.63 2.27 5.22
N ASP A 43 14.88 1.40 6.19
CA ASP A 43 14.59 -0.01 6.02
C ASP A 43 13.09 -0.23 5.85
N LEU A 44 12.29 0.47 6.62
CA LEU A 44 10.84 0.36 6.51
C LEU A 44 10.36 0.86 5.16
N GLU A 45 10.95 1.93 4.67
CA GLU A 45 10.60 2.45 3.37
C GLU A 45 10.95 1.46 2.27
N LYS A 46 12.09 0.81 2.41
CA LYS A 46 12.51 -0.19 1.44
C LYS A 46 11.51 -1.34 1.39
N ILE A 47 11.11 -1.83 2.55
CA ILE A 47 10.13 -2.90 2.62
C ILE A 47 8.80 -2.43 2.03
N HIS A 48 8.38 -1.23 2.38
CA HIS A 48 7.17 -0.66 1.85
C HIS A 48 7.20 -0.64 0.33
N ARG A 49 8.30 -0.18 -0.23
CA ARG A 49 8.42 -0.09 -1.68
C ARG A 49 8.41 -1.47 -2.32
N GLN A 50 9.08 -2.44 -1.72
CA GLN A 50 9.09 -3.79 -2.27
C GLN A 50 7.69 -4.39 -2.31
N ILE A 51 6.94 -4.19 -1.25
CA ILE A 51 5.57 -4.70 -1.20
C ILE A 51 4.72 -3.99 -2.24
N ARG A 52 4.86 -2.69 -2.35
CA ARG A 52 4.08 -1.91 -3.29
C ARG A 52 4.36 -2.34 -4.74
N ILE A 53 5.64 -2.41 -5.09
CA ILE A 53 6.01 -2.70 -6.47
C ILE A 53 5.77 -4.16 -6.82
N ASN A 54 6.14 -5.06 -5.93
CA ASN A 54 6.10 -6.48 -6.26
C ASN A 54 4.71 -7.09 -6.14
N PHE A 55 3.85 -6.51 -5.32
CA PHE A 55 2.56 -7.12 -5.05
C PHE A 55 1.39 -6.18 -5.26
N PHE A 56 1.41 -5.04 -4.62
CA PHE A 56 0.27 -4.16 -4.67
C PHE A 56 -0.02 -3.66 -6.08
N GLU A 57 0.99 -3.11 -6.73
CA GLU A 57 0.78 -2.55 -8.06
C GLU A 57 0.49 -3.62 -9.09
N LYS A 58 1.10 -4.78 -8.93
CA LYS A 58 0.85 -5.87 -9.87
C LYS A 58 -0.55 -6.45 -9.71
N GLY A 59 -1.13 -6.31 -8.54
CA GLY A 59 -2.48 -6.80 -8.30
C GLY A 59 -3.57 -5.80 -8.64
N LEU A 60 -3.20 -4.62 -9.14
CA LEU A 60 -4.20 -3.63 -9.46
C LEU A 60 -5.02 -4.04 -10.67
N PRO A 61 -6.30 -3.65 -10.69
CA PRO A 61 -7.14 -4.00 -11.83
C PRO A 61 -6.61 -3.41 -13.13
N GLN A 62 -6.84 -4.14 -14.20
CA GLN A 62 -6.35 -3.73 -15.52
C GLN A 62 -7.26 -2.70 -16.19
N THR A 63 -8.56 -2.77 -15.92
CA THR A 63 -9.47 -1.85 -16.55
C THR A 63 -9.62 -0.59 -15.72
N ARG A 64 -9.93 0.48 -16.42
CA ARG A 64 -10.12 1.78 -15.79
C ARG A 64 -11.28 1.77 -14.80
N ASN A 65 -12.37 1.17 -15.21
CA ASN A 65 -13.56 1.10 -14.35
C ASN A 65 -13.26 0.35 -13.05
N ASP A 66 -12.60 -0.79 -13.16
CA ASP A 66 -12.28 -1.58 -11.98
C ASP A 66 -11.31 -0.84 -11.08
N LEU A 67 -10.39 -0.11 -11.66
CA LEU A 67 -9.43 0.66 -10.87
C LEU A 67 -10.14 1.80 -10.14
N TYR A 68 -11.06 2.48 -10.81
CA TYR A 68 -11.85 3.53 -10.18
C TYR A 68 -12.68 2.96 -9.03
N GLN A 69 -13.25 1.79 -9.25
CA GLN A 69 -14.07 1.16 -8.22
C GLN A 69 -13.22 0.82 -7.00
N LEU A 70 -12.03 0.31 -7.25
CA LEU A 70 -11.13 -0.02 -6.16
C LEU A 70 -10.75 1.22 -5.37
N VAL A 71 -10.40 2.30 -6.06
CA VAL A 71 -10.03 3.55 -5.40
C VAL A 71 -11.18 4.07 -4.56
N LYS A 72 -12.39 4.01 -5.11
CA LYS A 72 -13.57 4.46 -4.39
C LYS A 72 -13.80 3.63 -3.14
N ASP A 73 -13.67 2.32 -3.27
CA ASP A 73 -13.85 1.43 -2.13
C ASP A 73 -12.85 1.75 -1.02
N ILE A 74 -11.61 1.97 -1.40
CA ILE A 74 -10.58 2.25 -0.42
C ILE A 74 -10.82 3.60 0.25
N GLU A 75 -11.22 4.59 -0.53
CA GLU A 75 -11.47 5.91 0.04
C GLU A 75 -12.64 5.89 1.00
N GLU A 76 -13.63 5.08 0.72
CA GLU A 76 -14.76 4.98 1.64
C GLU A 76 -14.34 4.35 2.96
N LYS A 77 -13.43 3.39 2.89
CA LYS A 77 -12.93 2.75 4.10
C LYS A 77 -11.81 3.53 4.76
N GLY A 78 -11.22 4.45 4.03
CA GLY A 78 -10.15 5.29 4.55
C GLY A 78 -8.83 4.55 4.65
N GLY A 79 -7.83 5.25 5.08
CA GLY A 79 -6.58 4.60 5.43
C GLY A 79 -5.55 4.46 4.35
N TRP A 80 -5.61 5.26 3.30
CA TRP A 80 -4.54 5.25 2.31
C TRP A 80 -3.23 5.72 2.91
N PRO A 81 -2.15 4.97 2.76
CA PRO A 81 -0.84 5.56 3.03
C PRO A 81 -0.59 6.70 2.04
N TYR A 82 0.10 7.71 2.49
CA TYR A 82 0.31 8.90 1.68
C TYR A 82 0.94 8.57 0.32
N ILE A 83 1.95 7.73 0.33
CA ILE A 83 2.69 7.41 -0.89
C ILE A 83 1.79 6.70 -1.89
N GLU A 84 0.98 5.75 -1.43
CA GLU A 84 0.09 5.02 -2.31
C GLU A 84 -0.98 5.92 -2.90
N ARG A 85 -1.47 6.86 -2.11
CA ARG A 85 -2.48 7.78 -2.62
C ARG A 85 -1.94 8.60 -3.77
N MET A 86 -0.73 9.13 -3.61
CA MET A 86 -0.11 9.93 -4.66
C MET A 86 0.14 9.10 -5.90
N ARG A 87 0.62 7.90 -5.69
CA ARG A 87 0.94 7.00 -6.79
C ARG A 87 -0.28 6.66 -7.61
N LEU A 88 -1.37 6.32 -6.94
CA LEU A 88 -2.61 5.97 -7.65
C LEU A 88 -3.22 7.17 -8.35
N LYS A 89 -3.07 8.34 -7.76
CA LYS A 89 -3.53 9.55 -8.39
C LYS A 89 -2.83 9.78 -9.72
N ASP A 90 -1.51 9.58 -9.73
CA ASP A 90 -0.74 9.71 -10.95
C ASP A 90 -1.16 8.67 -11.98
N LEU A 91 -1.38 7.47 -11.54
CA LEU A 91 -1.78 6.39 -12.42
C LEU A 91 -3.13 6.68 -13.07
N LEU A 92 -4.08 7.10 -12.27
CA LEU A 92 -5.40 7.46 -12.78
C LEU A 92 -5.33 8.61 -13.78
N LYS A 93 -4.48 9.58 -13.46
CA LYS A 93 -4.31 10.72 -14.34
C LYS A 93 -3.78 10.31 -15.69
N ARG A 94 -2.82 9.41 -15.71
CA ARG A 94 -2.27 8.92 -16.96
C ARG A 94 -3.30 8.14 -17.76
N MET A 95 -4.10 7.34 -17.06
CA MET A 95 -5.13 6.60 -17.75
C MET A 95 -6.16 7.53 -18.36
N GLU A 96 -6.48 8.59 -17.67
CA GLU A 96 -7.42 9.58 -18.21
C GLU A 96 -6.85 10.29 -19.41
N SER A 97 -5.57 10.60 -19.38
CA SER A 97 -4.93 11.28 -20.49
C SER A 97 -4.96 10.42 -21.74
N GLU A 98 -4.71 9.16 -21.59
CA GLU A 98 -4.69 8.27 -22.74
C GLU A 98 -6.07 8.04 -23.30
N GLN A 99 -7.05 7.98 -22.45
CA GLN A 99 -8.40 7.68 -22.88
C GLN A 99 -8.98 8.77 -23.78
N PRO A 100 -8.92 10.03 -23.39
CA PRO A 100 -9.47 11.09 -24.25
C PRO A 100 -8.83 11.12 -25.62
N THR A 101 -7.54 10.89 -25.67
CA THR A 101 -6.84 10.89 -26.94
C THR A 101 -7.44 9.87 -27.88
N LYS A 102 -7.69 8.70 -27.36
CA LYS A 102 -8.30 7.66 -28.19
C LYS A 102 -9.68 8.03 -28.63
N SER A 103 -10.43 8.63 -27.73
CA SER A 103 -11.79 9.05 -28.07
C SER A 103 -11.79 10.05 -29.18
N GLU A 104 -10.88 10.98 -29.14
CA GLU A 104 -10.81 12.01 -30.15
C GLU A 104 -10.47 11.44 -31.51
N ASP A 105 -9.61 10.47 -31.50
CA ASP A 105 -9.23 9.85 -32.75
C ASP A 105 -10.42 9.17 -33.40
N ALA A 106 -11.28 8.65 -32.59
CA ALA A 106 -12.45 8.02 -33.13
C ALA A 106 -13.39 9.04 -33.66
#